data_48a98e59c0200015058c1cf95a1bc9ff
#
_entry.id   48a98e59c0200015058c1cf95a1bc9ff
#
_cell.length_a   1.000
_cell.length_b   1.000
_cell.length_c   1.000
_cell.angle_alpha   90.00
_cell.angle_beta   90.00
_cell.angle_gamma   90.00
#
_symmetry.space_group_name_H-M   'P 1'
#
loop_
_entity.id
_entity.type
_entity.pdbx_description
1 polymer ?
#
loop_
_entity_poly.entity_id
_entity_poly.type
_entity_poly.pdbx_seq_one_letter_code
_entity_poly.pdbx_strand_id
1 'polypeptide(L)'
;LVCINGKPKLGRNIYIGAMSEINAKGGKVKIGDNCDIASFVSINCADSHKRCVEISKKNQIKDITIEHNVFIGSHSVIKAGAHIGHHSVIAAGSIVGDIKAPSYSLIIGNPAIIKPGYYLDKKK
;
A
#
# COMPACT_ATOMS: atom_id res chain seq x y z
N LEU A 1 5.10 18.11 0.79
CA LEU A 1 6.21 17.33 0.27
C LEU A 1 5.83 15.85 0.20
N VAL A 2 5.91 15.29 -0.99
CA VAL A 2 5.71 13.85 -1.24
C VAL A 2 6.95 13.35 -1.96
N CYS A 3 7.48 12.20 -1.54
CA CYS A 3 8.66 11.62 -2.15
C CYS A 3 8.28 10.43 -3.01
N ILE A 4 8.69 10.45 -4.28
CA ILE A 4 8.42 9.34 -5.20
C ILE A 4 9.75 8.87 -5.77
N ASN A 5 10.08 7.60 -5.54
CA ASN A 5 11.26 6.94 -6.09
C ASN A 5 10.81 5.91 -7.12
N GLY A 6 11.57 5.85 -8.23
CA GLY A 6 11.18 4.98 -9.33
C GLY A 6 10.01 5.54 -10.11
N LYS A 7 9.28 4.68 -10.80
CA LYS A 7 8.18 5.08 -11.68
C LYS A 7 6.91 4.30 -11.37
N PRO A 8 6.22 4.64 -10.27
CA PRO A 8 4.95 4.01 -9.99
C PRO A 8 3.93 4.36 -11.07
N LYS A 9 3.03 3.44 -11.35
CA LYS A 9 1.92 3.70 -12.26
C LYS A 9 0.75 4.21 -11.45
N LEU A 10 0.49 5.51 -11.59
CA LEU A 10 -0.58 6.19 -10.86
C LEU A 10 -1.76 6.44 -11.79
N GLY A 11 -2.95 6.12 -11.33
CA GLY A 11 -4.17 6.42 -12.03
C GLY A 11 -4.54 7.90 -11.92
N ARG A 12 -5.80 8.21 -12.18
CA ARG A 12 -6.30 9.58 -12.14
C ARG A 12 -6.94 9.90 -10.81
N ASN A 13 -6.94 11.18 -10.47
CA ASN A 13 -7.63 11.71 -9.29
C ASN A 13 -7.15 11.04 -7.99
N ILE A 14 -5.83 11.00 -7.82
CA ILE A 14 -5.22 10.42 -6.62
C ILE A 14 -4.78 11.56 -5.70
N TYR A 15 -5.20 11.49 -4.44
CA TYR A 15 -4.69 12.38 -3.40
C TYR A 15 -3.55 11.69 -2.66
N ILE A 16 -2.46 12.39 -2.46
CA ILE A 16 -1.31 11.89 -1.68
C ILE A 16 -0.99 12.94 -0.63
N GLY A 17 -1.19 12.57 0.63
CA GLY A 17 -0.97 13.46 1.76
C GLY A 17 0.50 13.77 2.00
N ALA A 18 0.74 14.85 2.72
CA ALA A 18 2.09 15.35 2.99
C ALA A 18 2.96 14.31 3.68
N MET A 19 4.24 14.32 3.33
CA MET A 19 5.27 13.46 3.92
C MET A 19 5.09 11.97 3.64
N SER A 20 4.25 11.64 2.66
CA SER A 20 4.12 10.25 2.19
C SER A 20 5.23 9.92 1.21
N GLU A 21 5.58 8.64 1.14
CA GLU A 21 6.59 8.13 0.22
C GLU A 21 6.02 6.95 -0.57
N ILE A 22 6.30 6.96 -1.88
CA ILE A 22 6.03 5.81 -2.75
C ILE A 22 7.35 5.41 -3.38
N ASN A 23 7.82 4.20 -3.06
CA ASN A 23 9.04 3.66 -3.64
C ASN A 23 8.71 2.47 -4.55
N ALA A 24 8.89 2.71 -5.85
CA ALA A 24 8.70 1.70 -6.90
C ALA A 24 10.03 1.28 -7.53
N LYS A 25 11.15 1.63 -6.90
CA LYS A 25 12.47 1.36 -7.49
C LYS A 25 12.73 -0.14 -7.55
N GLY A 26 12.96 -0.64 -8.74
CA GLY A 26 13.27 -2.05 -8.97
C GLY A 26 12.06 -2.96 -9.11
N GLY A 27 10.86 -2.50 -8.84
CA GLY A 27 9.63 -3.26 -8.95
C GLY A 27 8.50 -2.46 -9.56
N LYS A 28 7.30 -3.02 -9.51
CA LYS A 28 6.10 -2.36 -10.03
C LYS A 28 5.17 -2.01 -8.88
N VAL A 29 4.82 -0.73 -8.81
CA VAL A 29 3.79 -0.25 -7.88
C VAL A 29 2.70 0.39 -8.72
N LYS A 30 1.49 -0.14 -8.60
CA LYS A 30 0.33 0.37 -9.33
C LYS A 30 -0.72 0.82 -8.33
N ILE A 31 -1.17 2.06 -8.50
CA ILE A 31 -2.24 2.66 -7.68
C ILE A 31 -3.33 3.13 -8.63
N GLY A 32 -4.53 2.58 -8.45
CA GLY A 32 -5.65 2.85 -9.33
C GLY A 32 -6.30 4.21 -9.09
N ASP A 33 -7.32 4.50 -9.89
CA ASP A 33 -8.01 5.79 -9.88
C ASP A 33 -8.71 6.05 -8.54
N ASN A 34 -8.85 7.33 -8.21
CA ASN A 34 -9.66 7.78 -7.07
C ASN A 34 -9.21 7.23 -5.73
N CYS A 35 -7.92 6.99 -5.57
CA CYS A 35 -7.37 6.60 -4.28
C CYS A 35 -7.04 7.82 -3.43
N ASP A 36 -7.18 7.65 -2.13
CA ASP A 36 -6.92 8.71 -1.17
C ASP A 36 -5.88 8.18 -0.18
N ILE A 37 -4.67 8.70 -0.30
CA ILE A 37 -3.54 8.30 0.55
C ILE A 37 -3.30 9.43 1.55
N ALA A 38 -3.51 9.15 2.81
CA ALA A 38 -3.35 10.15 3.86
C ALA A 38 -1.87 10.49 4.10
N SER A 39 -1.60 11.37 5.04
CA SER A 39 -0.23 11.84 5.32
C SER A 39 0.62 10.78 6.01
N PHE A 40 1.92 10.86 5.78
CA PHE A 40 2.91 9.97 6.43
C PHE A 40 2.69 8.50 6.10
N VAL A 41 2.26 8.19 4.89
CA VAL A 41 2.11 6.80 4.43
C VAL A 41 3.35 6.38 3.68
N SER A 42 3.81 5.16 3.92
CA SER A 42 4.93 4.58 3.18
C SER A 42 4.43 3.40 2.35
N ILE A 43 4.65 3.48 1.03
CA ILE A 43 4.37 2.38 0.10
C ILE A 43 5.70 1.99 -0.52
N ASN A 44 6.18 0.78 -0.22
CA ASN A 44 7.54 0.39 -0.59
C ASN A 44 7.57 -1.05 -1.11
N CYS A 45 7.93 -1.22 -2.39
CA CYS A 45 8.03 -2.54 -3.03
C CYS A 45 9.36 -3.25 -2.77
N ALA A 46 10.31 -2.61 -2.12
CA ALA A 46 11.64 -3.16 -1.90
C ALA A 46 11.98 -3.19 -0.42
N ASP A 47 12.71 -4.23 -0.01
CA ASP A 47 13.18 -4.37 1.35
C ASP A 47 14.62 -4.87 1.32
N SER A 48 15.50 -4.18 2.01
CA SER A 48 16.93 -4.47 2.01
C SER A 48 17.42 -5.10 3.32
N HIS A 49 16.51 -5.49 4.21
CA HIS A 49 16.90 -5.94 5.55
C HIS A 49 17.81 -7.17 5.52
N LYS A 50 17.51 -8.14 4.66
CA LYS A 50 18.35 -9.35 4.56
C LYS A 50 19.72 -9.06 3.96
N ARG A 51 19.79 -8.10 3.05
CA ARG A 51 21.08 -7.68 2.50
C ARG A 51 21.88 -6.91 3.57
N CYS A 52 21.21 -6.04 4.30
CA CYS A 52 21.85 -5.24 5.35
C CYS A 52 22.50 -6.11 6.42
N VAL A 53 21.82 -7.19 6.83
CA VAL A 53 22.33 -8.11 7.85
C VAL A 53 23.10 -9.30 7.27
N GLU A 54 23.45 -9.23 6.01
CA GLU A 54 24.33 -10.18 5.31
C GLU A 54 23.77 -11.61 5.18
N ILE A 55 22.44 -11.76 5.23
CA ILE A 55 21.77 -13.03 4.95
C ILE A 55 21.58 -13.26 3.47
N SER A 56 21.41 -12.19 2.70
CA SER A 56 21.22 -12.26 1.26
C SER A 56 22.03 -11.16 0.57
N LYS A 57 22.44 -11.39 -0.66
CA LYS A 57 23.14 -10.38 -1.47
C LYS A 57 22.17 -9.46 -2.20
N LYS A 58 20.88 -9.78 -2.22
CA LYS A 58 19.85 -9.05 -2.99
C LYS A 58 18.83 -8.43 -2.09
N ASN A 59 18.25 -7.32 -2.54
CA ASN A 59 17.03 -6.77 -1.96
C ASN A 59 15.86 -7.68 -2.31
N GLN A 60 14.89 -7.76 -1.41
CA GLN A 60 13.63 -8.41 -1.70
C GLN A 60 12.70 -7.41 -2.35
N ILE A 61 12.21 -7.74 -3.54
CA ILE A 61 11.33 -6.88 -4.31
C ILE A 61 10.12 -7.68 -4.72
N LYS A 62 8.93 -7.17 -4.42
CA LYS A 62 7.67 -7.71 -4.92
C LYS A 62 6.75 -6.56 -5.30
N ASP A 63 5.99 -6.77 -6.36
CA ASP A 63 5.06 -5.77 -6.87
C ASP A 63 3.95 -5.49 -5.86
N ILE A 64 3.47 -4.24 -5.88
CA ILE A 64 2.33 -3.81 -5.09
C ILE A 64 1.24 -3.36 -6.04
N THR A 65 0.01 -3.81 -5.79
CA THR A 65 -1.15 -3.37 -6.55
C THR A 65 -2.19 -2.84 -5.58
N ILE A 66 -2.57 -1.60 -5.77
CA ILE A 66 -3.67 -0.96 -5.04
C ILE A 66 -4.70 -0.60 -6.11
N GLU A 67 -5.87 -1.22 -6.03
CA GLU A 67 -6.92 -1.01 -7.02
C GLU A 67 -7.58 0.36 -6.80
N HIS A 68 -8.57 0.67 -7.61
CA HIS A 68 -9.22 1.99 -7.55
C HIS A 68 -10.06 2.16 -6.28
N ASN A 69 -10.30 3.40 -5.89
CA ASN A 69 -11.15 3.72 -4.75
C ASN A 69 -10.71 3.05 -3.45
N VAL A 70 -9.41 3.15 -3.15
CA VAL A 70 -8.84 2.65 -1.89
C VAL A 70 -8.41 3.84 -1.03
N PHE A 71 -8.78 3.80 0.24
CA PHE A 71 -8.32 4.76 1.23
C PHE A 71 -7.20 4.15 2.07
N ILE A 72 -6.12 4.90 2.25
CA ILE A 72 -5.01 4.48 3.11
C ILE A 72 -4.85 5.50 4.22
N GLY A 73 -5.12 5.07 5.45
CA GLY A 73 -5.06 5.92 6.63
C GLY A 73 -3.63 6.35 6.97
N SER A 74 -3.49 7.49 7.63
CA SER A 74 -2.18 8.08 7.93
C SER A 74 -1.31 7.14 8.78
N HIS A 75 0.01 7.26 8.57
CA HIS A 75 1.01 6.45 9.27
C HIS A 75 0.90 4.95 8.97
N SER A 76 0.25 4.58 7.87
CA SER A 76 0.24 3.19 7.43
C SER A 76 1.46 2.87 6.59
N VAL A 77 1.84 1.61 6.58
CA VAL A 77 2.96 1.09 5.77
C VAL A 77 2.42 -0.02 4.89
N ILE A 78 2.64 0.11 3.59
CA ILE A 78 2.25 -0.92 2.61
C ILE A 78 3.55 -1.53 2.09
N LYS A 79 3.72 -2.82 2.34
CA LYS A 79 4.96 -3.53 2.04
C LYS A 79 4.85 -4.34 0.75
N ALA A 80 6.01 -4.82 0.32
CA ALA A 80 6.14 -5.62 -0.90
C ALA A 80 5.17 -6.80 -0.94
N GLY A 81 4.52 -6.98 -2.07
CA GLY A 81 3.59 -8.08 -2.31
C GLY A 81 2.14 -7.77 -1.99
N ALA A 82 1.83 -6.64 -1.39
CA ALA A 82 0.45 -6.30 -1.04
C ALA A 82 -0.41 -6.11 -2.30
N HIS A 83 -1.59 -6.70 -2.28
CA HIS A 83 -2.61 -6.49 -3.30
C HIS A 83 -3.91 -6.10 -2.59
N ILE A 84 -4.37 -4.89 -2.84
CA ILE A 84 -5.54 -4.34 -2.16
C ILE A 84 -6.66 -4.16 -3.16
N GLY A 85 -7.75 -4.88 -2.96
CA GLY A 85 -8.93 -4.81 -3.82
C GLY A 85 -9.66 -3.47 -3.68
N HIS A 86 -10.39 -3.10 -4.72
CA HIS A 86 -11.05 -1.81 -4.79
C HIS A 86 -12.08 -1.62 -3.67
N HIS A 87 -12.39 -0.35 -3.38
CA HIS A 87 -13.35 0.05 -2.34
C HIS A 87 -12.98 -0.48 -0.95
N SER A 88 -11.68 -0.60 -0.70
CA SER A 88 -11.17 -1.04 0.60
C SER A 88 -10.60 0.13 1.38
N VAL A 89 -10.53 -0.05 2.69
CA VAL A 89 -9.95 0.93 3.60
C VAL A 89 -8.83 0.27 4.38
N ILE A 90 -7.69 0.93 4.41
CA ILE A 90 -6.59 0.57 5.31
C ILE A 90 -6.64 1.55 6.47
N ALA A 91 -6.90 1.04 7.67
CA ALA A 91 -7.01 1.88 8.85
C ALA A 91 -5.66 2.52 9.20
N ALA A 92 -5.70 3.71 9.77
CA ALA A 92 -4.50 4.45 10.14
C ALA A 92 -3.58 3.60 11.02
N GLY A 93 -2.29 3.73 10.81
CA GLY A 93 -1.29 3.02 11.61
C GLY A 93 -1.18 1.53 11.31
N SER A 94 -1.73 1.06 10.22
CA SER A 94 -1.66 -0.37 9.86
C SER A 94 -0.36 -0.70 9.13
N ILE A 95 0.13 -1.91 9.36
CA ILE A 95 1.31 -2.44 8.66
C ILE A 95 0.84 -3.60 7.79
N VAL A 96 0.76 -3.34 6.49
CA VAL A 96 0.19 -4.25 5.51
C VAL A 96 1.33 -4.97 4.79
N GLY A 97 1.44 -6.26 5.01
CA GLY A 97 2.48 -7.09 4.39
C GLY A 97 2.05 -7.70 3.07
N ASP A 98 2.63 -8.85 2.76
CA ASP A 98 2.38 -9.60 1.53
C ASP A 98 1.04 -10.33 1.64
N ILE A 99 -0.05 -9.58 1.49
CA ILE A 99 -1.41 -10.09 1.61
C ILE A 99 -2.23 -9.73 0.37
N LYS A 100 -3.28 -10.51 0.13
CA LYS A 100 -4.24 -10.27 -0.95
C LYS A 100 -5.59 -9.97 -0.31
N ALA A 101 -5.97 -8.70 -0.29
CA ALA A 101 -7.25 -8.30 0.27
C ALA A 101 -8.28 -8.19 -0.86
N PRO A 102 -9.43 -8.89 -0.74
CA PRO A 102 -10.49 -8.74 -1.72
C PRO A 102 -11.11 -7.35 -1.64
N SER A 103 -11.90 -7.01 -2.65
CA SER A 103 -12.60 -5.72 -2.67
C SER A 103 -13.52 -5.56 -1.46
N TYR A 104 -13.80 -4.30 -1.11
CA TYR A 104 -14.65 -3.93 0.01
C TYR A 104 -14.15 -4.42 1.37
N SER A 105 -12.83 -4.56 1.53
CA SER A 105 -12.23 -5.01 2.79
C SER A 105 -11.90 -3.85 3.72
N LEU A 106 -11.94 -4.13 5.01
CA LEU A 106 -11.21 -3.33 6.01
C LEU A 106 -9.93 -4.08 6.35
N ILE A 107 -8.81 -3.38 6.28
CA ILE A 107 -7.48 -3.93 6.56
C ILE A 107 -6.93 -3.13 7.75
N ILE A 108 -6.64 -3.80 8.85
CA ILE A 108 -6.35 -3.10 10.10
C ILE A 108 -5.34 -3.84 10.96
N GLY A 109 -4.45 -3.09 11.56
CA GLY A 109 -3.55 -3.58 12.60
C GLY A 109 -2.11 -3.77 12.18
N ASN A 110 -1.32 -4.33 13.09
CA ASN A 110 0.10 -4.65 12.88
C ASN A 110 0.43 -5.99 13.59
N PRO A 111 0.66 -7.08 12.85
CA PRO A 111 0.45 -7.19 11.40
C PRO A 111 -1.02 -7.02 11.05
N ALA A 112 -1.28 -6.43 9.89
CA ALA A 112 -2.64 -6.12 9.49
C ALA A 112 -3.43 -7.41 9.22
N ILE A 113 -4.68 -7.40 9.63
CA ILE A 113 -5.64 -8.45 9.31
C ILE A 113 -6.67 -7.92 8.32
N ILE A 114 -7.26 -8.82 7.56
CA ILE A 114 -8.26 -8.51 6.55
C ILE A 114 -9.63 -8.86 7.09
N LYS A 115 -10.57 -7.90 7.01
CA LYS A 115 -11.99 -8.15 7.24
C LYS A 115 -12.69 -8.05 5.89
N PRO A 116 -12.81 -9.17 5.15
CA PRO A 116 -13.31 -9.14 3.78
C PRO A 116 -14.80 -8.79 3.74
N GLY A 117 -15.19 -8.03 2.72
CA GLY A 117 -16.59 -7.66 2.52
C GLY A 117 -17.14 -6.69 3.56
N TYR A 118 -16.28 -6.10 4.37
CA TYR A 118 -16.70 -5.23 5.48
C TYR A 118 -17.55 -4.05 5.01
N TYR A 119 -17.25 -3.53 3.82
CA TYR A 119 -17.94 -2.36 3.28
C TYR A 119 -19.05 -2.68 2.27
N LEU A 120 -19.31 -3.95 1.98
CA LEU A 120 -20.33 -4.33 0.99
C LEU A 120 -21.71 -3.82 1.36
N ASP A 121 -22.12 -4.00 2.60
CA ASP A 121 -23.46 -3.65 3.04
C ASP A 121 -23.55 -2.23 3.59
N LYS A 122 -22.46 -1.46 3.53
CA LYS A 122 -22.41 -0.10 4.04
C LYS A 122 -22.50 0.95 2.95
N LYS A 123 -22.64 0.51 1.71
CA LYS A 123 -22.77 1.39 0.57
C LYS A 123 -24.16 2.04 0.56
N LYS A 124 -24.17 3.34 0.49
CA LYS A 124 -25.39 4.15 0.39
C LYS A 124 -25.52 4.75 -0.99
#